data_cb81b34b9a8e26308ccf107cc1a0edfd
#
_entry.id   cb81b34b9a8e26308ccf107cc1a0edfd
#
_cell.length_a   1.000
_cell.length_b   1.000
_cell.length_c   1.000
_cell.angle_alpha   90.00
_cell.angle_beta   90.00
_cell.angle_gamma   90.00
#
_symmetry.space_group_name_H-M   'P 1'
#
loop_
_entity.id
_entity.type
_entity.pdbx_description
1 polymer ?
#
loop_
_entity_poly.entity_id
_entity_poly.type
_entity_poly.pdbx_seq_one_letter_code
_entity_poly.pdbx_strand_id
1 'polypeptide(L)'
;LGTKNVRVRQGRSESKKDFHFEYVLRLHPGVQLRGDWADPEANNGKVLGTILEVRVGKDAPNYDGSVESWWNDGQAGNALRTTYTSIADRFIEMNAGTGVTNLSIWYPEQDINDVKPYPWTLFQTQGDCATIEHVTLVNSYNGFNSAPSELHYVLDSYITALNKGIEVHVCTDIGRIENVRISPEYWAKSGLPGAPSLADVTAYTKANGTGYQMHRSDWEYVSYLRVSGY
;
A
#
# COMPACT_ATOMS: atom_id res chain seq x y z
N LEU A 1 -8.02 17.49 -17.50
CA LEU A 1 -6.87 16.57 -17.40
C LEU A 1 -7.31 15.21 -17.93
N GLY A 2 -6.73 14.74 -19.03
CA GLY A 2 -7.01 13.40 -19.56
C GLY A 2 -6.35 12.34 -18.68
N THR A 3 -7.03 11.21 -18.46
CA THR A 3 -6.50 10.07 -17.71
C THR A 3 -5.41 9.39 -18.53
N LYS A 4 -4.22 9.21 -17.96
CA LYS A 4 -3.13 8.44 -18.55
C LYS A 4 -3.01 7.10 -17.82
N ASN A 5 -3.28 6.01 -18.50
CA ASN A 5 -3.14 4.68 -17.94
C ASN A 5 -1.77 4.10 -18.31
N VAL A 6 -1.02 3.71 -17.31
CA VAL A 6 0.22 2.95 -17.47
C VAL A 6 -0.07 1.50 -17.09
N ARG A 7 0.15 0.58 -18.03
CA ARG A 7 -0.05 -0.86 -17.78
C ARG A 7 1.29 -1.51 -17.49
N VAL A 8 1.41 -2.06 -16.29
CA VAL A 8 2.52 -2.94 -15.97
C VAL A 8 2.09 -4.37 -16.33
N ARG A 9 2.80 -5.00 -17.25
CA ARG A 9 2.53 -6.39 -17.67
C ARG A 9 3.66 -7.30 -17.18
N GLN A 10 3.26 -8.47 -16.72
CA GLN A 10 4.20 -9.53 -16.36
C GLN A 10 4.95 -10.03 -17.60
N GLY A 11 6.28 -10.10 -17.53
CA GLY A 11 7.09 -10.87 -18.46
C GLY A 11 6.83 -12.38 -18.29
N ARG A 12 6.80 -13.14 -19.37
CA ARG A 12 6.67 -14.61 -19.29
C ARG A 12 7.99 -15.20 -18.84
N SER A 13 8.04 -15.79 -17.64
CA SER A 13 9.10 -16.70 -17.23
C SER A 13 8.57 -18.13 -17.11
N GLU A 14 9.31 -19.10 -17.60
CA GLU A 14 8.90 -20.50 -17.63
C GLU A 14 9.33 -21.31 -16.40
N SER A 15 9.91 -20.69 -15.37
CA SER A 15 10.36 -21.41 -14.18
C SER A 15 9.45 -21.17 -12.98
N LYS A 16 8.82 -22.22 -12.52
CA LYS A 16 7.89 -22.24 -11.38
C LYS A 16 8.53 -22.02 -9.99
N LYS A 17 9.80 -21.65 -9.90
CA LYS A 17 10.51 -21.60 -8.60
C LYS A 17 10.78 -20.21 -8.04
N ASP A 18 10.59 -19.14 -8.82
CA ASP A 18 10.94 -17.77 -8.41
C ASP A 18 9.76 -16.79 -8.57
N PHE A 19 8.56 -17.20 -8.18
CA PHE A 19 7.32 -16.44 -8.36
C PHE A 19 7.29 -15.07 -7.65
N HIS A 20 8.18 -14.82 -6.69
CA HIS A 20 8.06 -13.69 -5.78
C HIS A 20 8.62 -12.37 -6.31
N PHE A 21 9.31 -12.33 -7.45
CA PHE A 21 10.02 -11.12 -7.88
C PHE A 21 9.71 -10.63 -9.30
N GLU A 22 8.90 -11.33 -10.06
CA GLU A 22 8.70 -11.02 -11.48
C GLU A 22 7.86 -9.76 -11.76
N TYR A 23 7.14 -9.26 -10.76
CA TYR A 23 6.26 -8.11 -10.93
C TYR A 23 6.60 -6.92 -10.01
N VAL A 24 7.74 -6.94 -9.37
CA VAL A 24 8.14 -5.86 -8.46
C VAL A 24 8.71 -4.68 -9.24
N LEU A 25 8.07 -3.52 -9.08
CA LEU A 25 8.65 -2.24 -9.51
C LEU A 25 9.58 -1.73 -8.41
N ARG A 26 10.87 -1.93 -8.60
CA ARG A 26 11.88 -1.51 -7.63
C ARG A 26 12.35 -0.09 -7.89
N LEU A 27 12.10 0.81 -6.93
CA LEU A 27 12.65 2.15 -6.95
C LEU A 27 14.03 2.14 -6.29
N HIS A 28 15.06 2.43 -7.08
CA HIS A 28 16.41 2.57 -6.54
C HIS A 28 16.53 3.82 -5.65
N PRO A 29 17.50 3.87 -4.72
CA PRO A 29 17.65 5.01 -3.82
C PRO A 29 17.63 6.37 -4.53
N GLY A 30 16.85 7.31 -3.99
CA GLY A 30 16.69 8.65 -4.53
C GLY A 30 15.77 8.78 -5.74
N VAL A 31 15.18 7.69 -6.26
CA VAL A 31 14.28 7.74 -7.41
C VAL A 31 12.88 8.16 -6.99
N GLN A 32 12.28 9.06 -7.78
CA GLN A 32 10.90 9.50 -7.62
C GLN A 32 10.02 8.98 -8.76
N LEU A 33 8.97 8.23 -8.42
CA LEU A 33 7.91 7.86 -9.34
C LEU A 33 6.81 8.92 -9.25
N ARG A 34 6.63 9.70 -10.30
CA ARG A 34 5.71 10.83 -10.29
C ARG A 34 4.75 10.81 -11.48
N GLY A 35 3.50 11.15 -11.21
CA GLY A 35 2.45 11.33 -12.22
C GLY A 35 1.78 12.70 -12.15
N ASP A 36 0.56 12.74 -12.69
CA ASP A 36 -0.41 13.82 -12.51
C ASP A 36 -1.56 13.29 -11.64
N TRP A 37 -2.03 14.08 -10.71
CA TRP A 37 -3.06 13.65 -9.77
C TRP A 37 -4.05 14.79 -9.50
N ALA A 38 -5.27 14.42 -9.19
CA ALA A 38 -6.29 15.34 -8.73
C ALA A 38 -6.92 14.78 -7.46
N ASP A 39 -7.12 15.63 -6.47
CA ASP A 39 -7.73 15.29 -5.20
C ASP A 39 -9.12 14.65 -5.41
N PRO A 40 -9.33 13.39 -4.99
CA PRO A 40 -10.61 12.72 -5.15
C PRO A 40 -11.76 13.46 -4.44
N GLU A 41 -11.53 14.04 -3.28
CA GLU A 41 -12.61 14.74 -2.56
C GLU A 41 -13.03 16.02 -3.26
N ALA A 42 -12.10 16.74 -3.89
CA ALA A 42 -12.43 17.88 -4.73
C ALA A 42 -13.14 17.49 -6.04
N ASN A 43 -13.10 16.20 -6.40
CA ASN A 43 -13.68 15.65 -7.63
C ASN A 43 -14.82 14.65 -7.39
N ASN A 44 -15.56 14.77 -6.29
CA ASN A 44 -16.68 13.90 -5.91
C ASN A 44 -16.30 12.42 -5.83
N GLY A 45 -15.12 12.10 -5.40
CA GLY A 45 -14.57 10.75 -5.27
C GLY A 45 -13.91 10.21 -6.54
N LYS A 46 -13.99 10.91 -7.66
CA LYS A 46 -13.44 10.44 -8.94
C LYS A 46 -11.91 10.48 -8.94
N VAL A 47 -11.34 9.41 -9.45
CA VAL A 47 -9.90 9.28 -9.66
C VAL A 47 -9.54 9.81 -11.04
N LEU A 48 -8.72 10.84 -11.09
CA LEU A 48 -8.30 11.53 -12.30
C LEU A 48 -6.77 11.66 -12.34
N GLY A 49 -6.22 11.77 -13.54
CA GLY A 49 -4.78 11.94 -13.75
C GLY A 49 -4.08 10.63 -14.14
N THR A 50 -2.89 10.40 -13.61
CA THR A 50 -2.11 9.18 -13.88
C THR A 50 -2.61 8.02 -13.03
N ILE A 51 -2.97 6.93 -13.68
CA ILE A 51 -3.42 5.69 -13.01
C ILE A 51 -2.50 4.55 -13.43
N LEU A 52 -1.88 3.91 -12.45
CA LEU A 52 -1.17 2.66 -12.66
C LEU A 52 -2.17 1.51 -12.56
N GLU A 53 -2.44 0.84 -13.69
CA GLU A 53 -3.21 -0.41 -13.70
C GLU A 53 -2.30 -1.58 -13.31
N VAL A 54 -2.60 -2.23 -12.20
CA VAL A 54 -1.85 -3.39 -11.71
C VAL A 54 -2.60 -4.67 -12.10
N ARG A 55 -2.02 -5.45 -12.99
CA ARG A 55 -2.56 -6.73 -13.48
C ARG A 55 -1.66 -7.91 -13.14
N VAL A 56 -0.89 -7.77 -12.06
CA VAL A 56 0.08 -8.75 -11.59
C VAL A 56 -0.11 -9.00 -10.10
N GLY A 57 0.36 -10.15 -9.62
CA GLY A 57 0.31 -10.49 -8.20
C GLY A 57 -1.05 -10.95 -7.68
N LYS A 58 -2.03 -11.21 -8.56
CA LYS A 58 -3.31 -11.78 -8.17
C LYS A 58 -3.09 -13.19 -7.57
N ASP A 59 -3.81 -13.47 -6.49
CA ASP A 59 -3.67 -14.72 -5.72
C ASP A 59 -2.25 -14.92 -5.13
N ALA A 60 -1.47 -13.85 -4.98
CA ALA A 60 -0.22 -13.93 -4.25
C ALA A 60 -0.48 -14.51 -2.84
N PRO A 61 0.46 -15.32 -2.32
CA PRO A 61 0.31 -15.83 -0.97
C PRO A 61 0.01 -14.69 -0.01
N ASN A 62 -1.10 -14.81 0.71
CA ASN A 62 -1.45 -13.83 1.70
C ASN A 62 -0.48 -13.93 2.87
N TYR A 63 0.62 -13.25 2.74
CA TYR A 63 1.39 -12.91 3.91
C TYR A 63 0.57 -11.90 4.67
N ASP A 64 -0.15 -12.38 5.67
CA ASP A 64 -0.92 -11.54 6.59
C ASP A 64 -0.01 -10.58 7.36
N GLY A 65 1.31 -10.65 7.09
CA GLY A 65 2.28 -9.83 7.79
C GLY A 65 2.22 -10.09 9.29
N SER A 66 1.81 -11.31 9.69
CA SER A 66 1.98 -11.69 11.07
C SER A 66 3.46 -11.53 11.39
N VAL A 67 3.75 -10.36 11.88
CA VAL A 67 5.05 -10.06 12.44
C VAL A 67 5.13 -10.94 13.65
N GLU A 68 5.73 -12.10 13.49
CA GLU A 68 6.28 -12.76 14.66
C GLU A 68 7.15 -11.71 15.33
N SER A 69 6.78 -11.34 16.52
CA SER A 69 7.34 -10.21 17.22
C SER A 69 8.86 -10.21 17.09
N TRP A 70 9.37 -9.24 16.35
CA TRP A 70 10.79 -9.01 16.20
C TRP A 70 11.48 -8.79 17.51
N TRP A 71 10.75 -8.27 18.44
CA TRP A 71 11.23 -7.87 19.72
C TRP A 71 11.04 -9.03 20.67
N ASN A 72 12.09 -9.75 20.84
CA ASN A 72 12.20 -10.59 22.00
C ASN A 72 12.58 -9.67 23.17
N ASP A 73 11.67 -9.54 24.10
CA ASP A 73 11.63 -8.81 25.35
C ASP A 73 12.89 -8.92 26.25
N GLY A 74 14.08 -8.74 25.69
CA GLY A 74 15.34 -8.69 26.43
C GLY A 74 16.00 -10.03 26.64
N GLN A 75 15.59 -11.09 25.98
CA GLN A 75 16.33 -12.36 26.00
C GLN A 75 17.62 -12.22 25.21
N ALA A 76 18.71 -12.06 25.92
CA ALA A 76 20.05 -12.04 25.34
C ALA A 76 20.29 -13.31 24.50
N GLY A 77 20.53 -13.15 23.21
CA GLY A 77 20.90 -14.22 22.30
C GLY A 77 19.86 -14.61 21.25
N ASN A 78 18.67 -14.08 21.29
CA ASN A 78 17.73 -14.25 20.20
C ASN A 78 17.98 -13.20 19.13
N ALA A 79 18.68 -13.58 18.08
CA ALA A 79 18.78 -12.78 16.89
C ALA A 79 17.38 -12.40 16.42
N LEU A 80 17.12 -11.12 16.24
CA LEU A 80 15.96 -10.60 15.58
C LEU A 80 15.86 -11.28 14.20
N ARG A 81 15.05 -12.29 14.10
CA ARG A 81 14.80 -12.94 12.83
C ARG A 81 13.74 -12.17 12.10
N THR A 82 14.19 -11.36 11.21
CA THR A 82 13.36 -10.77 10.21
C THR A 82 12.98 -11.79 9.15
N THR A 83 12.00 -12.56 9.41
CA THR A 83 11.27 -13.22 8.34
C THR A 83 10.50 -12.21 7.50
N TYR A 84 10.41 -11.00 7.99
CA TYR A 84 9.61 -9.93 7.43
C TYR A 84 10.11 -9.39 6.10
N THR A 85 11.40 -9.29 5.91
CA THR A 85 11.97 -8.61 4.74
C THR A 85 12.13 -9.49 3.52
N SER A 86 12.10 -10.78 3.70
CA SER A 86 12.37 -11.69 2.59
C SER A 86 11.11 -12.21 1.90
N ILE A 87 9.93 -11.96 2.46
CA ILE A 87 8.76 -12.73 2.10
C ILE A 87 7.51 -11.90 1.81
N ALA A 88 7.48 -10.62 2.21
CA ALA A 88 6.34 -9.79 1.89
C ALA A 88 6.34 -9.49 0.39
N ASP A 89 5.43 -10.11 -0.32
CA ASP A 89 5.17 -9.78 -1.71
C ASP A 89 4.77 -8.33 -1.81
N ARG A 90 5.35 -7.62 -2.77
CA ARG A 90 5.17 -6.19 -2.97
C ARG A 90 5.12 -5.83 -4.43
N PHE A 91 4.33 -4.82 -4.76
CA PHE A 91 4.26 -4.29 -6.12
C PHE A 91 5.30 -3.18 -6.32
N ILE A 92 5.29 -2.15 -5.49
CA ILE A 92 6.32 -1.09 -5.53
C ILE A 92 7.23 -1.23 -4.31
N GLU A 93 8.49 -1.53 -4.57
CA GLU A 93 9.54 -1.56 -3.56
C GLU A 93 10.21 -0.20 -3.48
N MET A 94 10.10 0.44 -2.32
CA MET A 94 10.62 1.77 -2.03
C MET A 94 11.90 1.65 -1.20
N ASN A 95 13.04 2.05 -1.77
CA ASN A 95 14.32 2.09 -1.08
C ASN A 95 14.59 3.50 -0.50
N ALA A 96 15.78 3.73 0.05
CA ALA A 96 16.15 4.98 0.72
C ALA A 96 15.91 6.22 -0.14
N GLY A 97 15.24 7.22 0.44
CA GLY A 97 14.99 8.51 -0.22
C GLY A 97 14.11 8.45 -1.47
N THR A 98 13.35 7.37 -1.65
CA THR A 98 12.44 7.24 -2.79
C THR A 98 11.11 7.91 -2.53
N GLY A 99 10.38 8.21 -3.61
CA GLY A 99 9.03 8.73 -3.52
C GLY A 99 8.08 8.15 -4.56
N VAL A 100 6.82 8.05 -4.16
CA VAL A 100 5.68 7.82 -5.06
C VAL A 100 4.74 8.98 -4.88
N THR A 101 4.57 9.78 -5.94
CA THR A 101 3.86 11.05 -5.82
C THR A 101 2.94 11.33 -7.00
N ASN A 102 1.81 11.98 -6.70
CA ASN A 102 0.88 12.51 -7.70
C ASN A 102 0.34 11.45 -8.68
N LEU A 103 -0.11 10.30 -8.18
CA LEU A 103 -0.68 9.24 -9.01
C LEU A 103 -1.68 8.39 -8.24
N SER A 104 -2.42 7.58 -8.98
CA SER A 104 -3.33 6.59 -8.41
C SER A 104 -2.91 5.18 -8.82
N ILE A 105 -3.21 4.19 -7.96
CA ILE A 105 -2.94 2.78 -8.21
C ILE A 105 -4.25 2.00 -8.14
N TRP A 106 -4.52 1.20 -9.16
CA TRP A 106 -5.77 0.48 -9.32
C TRP A 106 -5.54 -0.95 -9.78
N TYR A 107 -6.24 -1.88 -9.16
CA TYR A 107 -6.28 -3.30 -9.50
C TYR A 107 -7.57 -3.63 -10.25
N PRO A 108 -7.58 -3.60 -11.58
CA PRO A 108 -8.82 -3.75 -12.38
C PRO A 108 -9.45 -5.13 -12.31
N GLU A 109 -8.71 -6.14 -11.86
CA GLU A 109 -9.21 -7.52 -11.72
C GLU A 109 -9.69 -7.84 -10.29
N GLN A 110 -9.68 -6.85 -9.39
CA GLN A 110 -10.24 -7.01 -8.06
C GLN A 110 -11.75 -6.90 -8.11
N ASP A 111 -12.44 -7.89 -7.55
CA ASP A 111 -13.91 -7.95 -7.48
C ASP A 111 -14.33 -8.00 -6.01
N ILE A 112 -15.28 -7.14 -5.61
CA ILE A 112 -15.78 -7.09 -4.24
C ILE A 112 -16.50 -8.36 -3.81
N ASN A 113 -17.08 -9.10 -4.77
CA ASN A 113 -17.77 -10.36 -4.52
C ASN A 113 -16.83 -11.58 -4.47
N ASP A 114 -15.60 -11.43 -4.94
CA ASP A 114 -14.56 -12.47 -4.97
C ASP A 114 -13.19 -11.83 -4.76
N VAL A 115 -13.02 -11.19 -3.60
CA VAL A 115 -11.77 -10.48 -3.28
C VAL A 115 -10.58 -11.45 -3.25
N LYS A 116 -9.57 -11.12 -4.04
CA LYS A 116 -8.33 -11.88 -4.10
C LYS A 116 -7.19 -11.17 -3.36
N PRO A 117 -6.29 -11.92 -2.73
CA PRO A 117 -5.09 -11.34 -2.17
C PRO A 117 -4.19 -10.80 -3.27
N TYR A 118 -3.59 -9.66 -2.97
CA TYR A 118 -2.54 -9.02 -3.77
C TYR A 118 -1.39 -8.61 -2.85
N PRO A 119 -0.17 -8.46 -3.38
CA PRO A 119 0.97 -7.97 -2.63
C PRO A 119 0.72 -6.60 -2.00
N TRP A 120 1.57 -6.19 -1.08
CA TRP A 120 1.62 -4.81 -0.64
C TRP A 120 1.80 -3.87 -1.83
N THR A 121 0.92 -2.89 -1.95
CA THR A 121 0.96 -1.94 -3.07
C THR A 121 2.23 -1.09 -3.01
N LEU A 122 2.52 -0.56 -1.84
CA LEU A 122 3.71 0.22 -1.52
C LEU A 122 4.41 -0.42 -0.34
N PHE A 123 5.70 -0.67 -0.46
CA PHE A 123 6.48 -1.30 0.58
C PHE A 123 7.83 -0.60 0.75
N GLN A 124 8.03 0.00 1.90
CA GLN A 124 9.33 0.57 2.26
C GLN A 124 10.24 -0.55 2.75
N THR A 125 11.32 -0.78 2.01
CA THR A 125 12.35 -1.73 2.39
C THR A 125 13.40 -1.09 3.30
N GLN A 126 14.45 -1.82 3.62
CA GLN A 126 15.56 -1.31 4.42
C GLN A 126 16.17 -0.04 3.81
N GLY A 127 15.62 1.09 4.15
CA GLY A 127 16.08 2.38 3.67
C GLY A 127 15.12 3.47 4.13
N ASP A 128 15.68 4.48 4.77
CA ASP A 128 14.90 5.54 5.38
C ASP A 128 14.42 6.57 4.37
N CYS A 129 13.49 7.43 4.81
CA CYS A 129 13.01 8.58 4.05
C CYS A 129 12.18 8.24 2.80
N ALA A 130 11.30 7.24 2.86
CA ALA A 130 10.31 7.05 1.80
C ALA A 130 9.19 8.09 1.89
N THR A 131 8.81 8.66 0.74
CA THR A 131 7.74 9.66 0.65
C THR A 131 6.59 9.14 -0.20
N ILE A 132 5.37 9.25 0.32
CA ILE A 132 4.12 8.99 -0.38
C ILE A 132 3.29 10.26 -0.27
N GLU A 133 3.03 10.93 -1.38
CA GLU A 133 2.34 12.22 -1.38
C GLU A 133 1.38 12.32 -2.56
N HIS A 134 0.14 12.77 -2.28
CA HIS A 134 -0.90 12.87 -3.31
C HIS A 134 -1.10 11.54 -4.06
N VAL A 135 -1.24 10.44 -3.31
CA VAL A 135 -1.45 9.11 -3.87
C VAL A 135 -2.86 8.62 -3.53
N THR A 136 -3.52 8.03 -4.53
CA THR A 136 -4.79 7.34 -4.30
C THR A 136 -4.61 5.83 -4.53
N LEU A 137 -4.71 5.04 -3.47
CA LEU A 137 -4.81 3.58 -3.56
C LEU A 137 -6.28 3.21 -3.67
N VAL A 138 -6.73 2.87 -4.88
CA VAL A 138 -8.17 2.79 -5.21
C VAL A 138 -8.83 1.57 -4.59
N ASN A 139 -8.20 0.40 -4.72
CA ASN A 139 -8.75 -0.88 -4.25
C ASN A 139 -7.63 -1.89 -3.95
N SER A 140 -6.61 -1.42 -3.27
CA SER A 140 -5.49 -2.29 -2.86
C SER A 140 -5.99 -3.38 -1.92
N TYR A 141 -5.45 -4.59 -2.02
CA TYR A 141 -5.63 -5.58 -0.97
C TYR A 141 -4.87 -5.16 0.27
N ASN A 142 -3.57 -4.88 0.13
CA ASN A 142 -2.73 -4.24 1.13
C ASN A 142 -2.17 -2.93 0.56
N GLY A 143 -2.28 -1.84 1.33
CA GLY A 143 -1.87 -0.51 0.89
C GLY A 143 -0.38 -0.25 1.08
N PHE A 144 0.01 0.38 2.18
CA PHE A 144 1.39 0.74 2.49
C PHE A 144 1.92 0.00 3.72
N ASN A 145 3.13 -0.51 3.60
CA ASN A 145 3.87 -1.13 4.71
C ASN A 145 5.22 -0.45 4.90
N SER A 146 5.48 -0.02 6.14
CA SER A 146 6.79 0.45 6.58
C SER A 146 7.29 -0.46 7.68
N ALA A 147 8.02 -1.52 7.29
CA ALA A 147 8.60 -2.46 8.25
C ALA A 147 9.75 -3.27 7.64
N PRO A 148 10.89 -3.28 8.23
CA PRO A 148 11.43 -2.42 9.29
C PRO A 148 12.18 -1.24 8.66
N SER A 149 11.58 -0.08 8.68
CA SER A 149 12.17 1.11 8.08
C SER A 149 11.69 2.35 8.80
N GLU A 150 12.42 3.41 8.69
CA GLU A 150 12.24 4.64 9.45
C GLU A 150 11.98 5.83 8.54
N LEU A 151 11.60 6.95 9.12
CA LEU A 151 11.48 8.23 8.45
C LEU A 151 10.55 8.21 7.22
N HIS A 152 9.53 7.36 7.24
CA HIS A 152 8.51 7.42 6.19
C HIS A 152 7.68 8.70 6.33
N TYR A 153 7.23 9.21 5.20
CA TYR A 153 6.32 10.34 5.13
C TYR A 153 5.15 10.06 4.20
N VAL A 154 3.96 9.96 4.77
CA VAL A 154 2.71 9.76 4.02
C VAL A 154 1.85 11.00 4.18
N LEU A 155 1.62 11.72 3.09
CA LEU A 155 0.95 13.01 3.08
C LEU A 155 -0.18 13.03 2.05
N ASP A 156 -1.29 13.72 2.40
CA ASP A 156 -2.38 14.06 1.49
C ASP A 156 -2.81 12.90 0.58
N SER A 157 -2.99 11.72 1.16
CA SER A 157 -3.21 10.49 0.41
C SER A 157 -4.53 9.81 0.80
N TYR A 158 -5.09 9.07 -0.17
CA TYR A 158 -6.41 8.45 -0.06
C TYR A 158 -6.32 6.96 -0.32
N ILE A 159 -6.94 6.15 0.53
CA ILE A 159 -6.79 4.71 0.49
C ILE A 159 -8.13 4.02 0.63
N THR A 160 -8.45 3.11 -0.29
CA THR A 160 -9.33 1.97 0.00
C THR A 160 -8.47 0.72 0.01
N ALA A 161 -8.45 0.03 1.14
CA ALA A 161 -7.74 -1.24 1.27
C ALA A 161 -8.70 -2.34 1.74
N LEU A 162 -8.57 -3.51 1.16
CA LEU A 162 -9.50 -4.62 1.40
C LEU A 162 -9.05 -5.51 2.56
N ASN A 163 -7.77 -5.45 2.93
CA ASN A 163 -7.21 -6.13 4.09
C ASN A 163 -6.52 -5.13 5.03
N LYS A 164 -5.40 -4.53 4.64
CA LYS A 164 -4.66 -3.57 5.45
C LYS A 164 -4.39 -2.27 4.69
N GLY A 165 -4.75 -1.13 5.28
CA GLY A 165 -4.50 0.18 4.68
C GLY A 165 -3.05 0.60 4.85
N ILE A 166 -2.65 0.88 6.07
CA ILE A 166 -1.29 1.21 6.43
C ILE A 166 -0.85 0.32 7.58
N GLU A 167 0.34 -0.23 7.50
CA GLU A 167 0.99 -0.95 8.59
C GLU A 167 2.37 -0.38 8.85
N VAL A 168 2.63 -0.01 10.11
CA VAL A 168 3.92 0.48 10.59
C VAL A 168 4.43 -0.45 11.66
N HIS A 169 5.69 -0.86 11.54
CA HIS A 169 6.33 -1.72 12.53
C HIS A 169 7.84 -1.57 12.54
N VAL A 170 8.43 -1.59 13.74
CA VAL A 170 9.87 -1.39 13.96
C VAL A 170 10.37 -0.08 13.31
N CYS A 171 9.60 0.97 13.51
CA CYS A 171 10.03 2.33 13.23
C CYS A 171 10.65 2.90 14.50
N THR A 172 11.96 3.03 14.54
CA THR A 172 12.69 3.49 15.72
C THR A 172 13.07 4.97 15.64
N ASP A 173 12.85 5.59 14.50
CA ASP A 173 12.96 7.03 14.29
C ASP A 173 11.68 7.58 13.64
N ILE A 174 11.58 8.86 13.48
CA ILE A 174 10.38 9.62 13.23
C ILE A 174 9.66 9.19 11.93
N GLY A 175 8.55 8.46 12.04
CA GLY A 175 7.56 8.30 10.98
C GLY A 175 6.53 9.43 11.00
N ARG A 176 5.96 9.78 9.85
CA ARG A 176 4.92 10.80 9.72
C ARG A 176 3.79 10.36 8.81
N ILE A 177 2.56 10.44 9.32
CA ILE A 177 1.33 10.23 8.56
C ILE A 177 0.47 11.48 8.76
N GLU A 178 0.29 12.28 7.71
CA GLU A 178 -0.39 13.56 7.77
C GLU A 178 -1.48 13.67 6.71
N ASN A 179 -2.67 14.06 7.12
CA ASN A 179 -3.84 14.25 6.24
C ASN A 179 -4.13 13.06 5.32
N VAL A 180 -4.14 11.87 5.91
CA VAL A 180 -4.43 10.63 5.17
C VAL A 180 -5.86 10.18 5.46
N ARG A 181 -6.55 9.73 4.44
CA ARG A 181 -7.92 9.26 4.55
C ARG A 181 -8.07 7.85 4.03
N ILE A 182 -8.59 6.98 4.88
CA ILE A 182 -8.80 5.57 4.57
C ILE A 182 -10.30 5.31 4.60
N SER A 183 -10.88 5.02 3.43
CA SER A 183 -12.35 4.89 3.28
C SER A 183 -12.70 4.02 2.08
N PRO A 184 -13.79 3.24 2.13
CA PRO A 184 -14.34 2.53 0.99
C PRO A 184 -14.79 3.43 -0.17
N GLU A 185 -14.93 4.72 0.09
CA GLU A 185 -15.40 5.70 -0.90
C GLU A 185 -14.46 5.85 -2.09
N TYR A 186 -13.15 5.71 -1.89
CA TYR A 186 -12.16 5.95 -2.95
C TYR A 186 -12.14 4.85 -4.02
N TRP A 187 -12.73 3.69 -3.74
CA TRP A 187 -13.05 2.72 -4.78
C TRP A 187 -14.46 2.93 -5.32
N ALA A 188 -15.47 2.96 -4.46
CA ALA A 188 -16.87 3.03 -4.85
C ALA A 188 -17.20 4.25 -5.70
N LYS A 189 -16.58 5.40 -5.44
CA LYS A 189 -16.80 6.65 -6.15
C LYS A 189 -15.73 6.96 -7.21
N SER A 190 -14.76 6.09 -7.41
CA SER A 190 -13.61 6.33 -8.28
C SER A 190 -13.97 6.65 -9.73
N GLY A 191 -15.11 6.19 -10.20
CA GLY A 191 -15.53 6.29 -11.61
C GLY A 191 -14.78 5.33 -12.53
N LEU A 192 -13.98 4.42 -11.97
CA LEU A 192 -13.25 3.41 -12.73
C LEU A 192 -14.16 2.19 -13.05
N PRO A 193 -13.87 1.46 -14.12
CA PRO A 193 -14.61 0.25 -14.46
C PRO A 193 -14.62 -0.76 -13.31
N GLY A 194 -15.78 -1.36 -13.05
CA GLY A 194 -15.93 -2.34 -11.98
C GLY A 194 -15.97 -1.77 -10.57
N ALA A 195 -16.08 -0.44 -10.41
CA ALA A 195 -16.29 0.16 -9.09
C ALA A 195 -17.60 -0.33 -8.48
N PRO A 196 -17.58 -0.97 -7.30
CA PRO A 196 -18.77 -1.50 -6.65
C PRO A 196 -19.62 -0.40 -6.00
N SER A 197 -20.77 -0.77 -5.46
CA SER A 197 -21.52 0.15 -4.62
C SER A 197 -20.76 0.48 -3.32
N LEU A 198 -20.99 1.67 -2.78
CA LEU A 198 -20.39 2.06 -1.50
C LEU A 198 -20.85 1.13 -0.37
N ALA A 199 -22.07 0.61 -0.43
CA ALA A 199 -22.61 -0.30 0.55
C ALA A 199 -21.84 -1.63 0.58
N ASP A 200 -21.54 -2.19 -0.59
CA ASP A 200 -20.84 -3.47 -0.72
C ASP A 200 -19.38 -3.34 -0.25
N VAL A 201 -18.67 -2.29 -0.69
CA VAL A 201 -17.29 -2.06 -0.24
C VAL A 201 -17.25 -1.83 1.27
N THR A 202 -18.18 -1.03 1.81
CA THR A 202 -18.25 -0.78 3.26
C THR A 202 -18.56 -2.05 4.06
N ALA A 203 -19.46 -2.88 3.57
CA ALA A 203 -19.77 -4.14 4.23
C ALA A 203 -18.53 -5.06 4.28
N TYR A 204 -17.79 -5.13 3.18
CA TYR A 204 -16.60 -5.94 3.10
C TYR A 204 -15.48 -5.40 4.02
N THR A 205 -15.16 -4.10 3.94
CA THR A 205 -14.07 -3.52 4.73
C THR A 205 -14.33 -3.55 6.23
N LYS A 206 -15.58 -3.38 6.66
CA LYS A 206 -15.96 -3.56 8.08
C LYS A 206 -15.78 -4.98 8.59
N ALA A 207 -15.94 -5.97 7.73
CA ALA A 207 -15.82 -7.37 8.11
C ALA A 207 -14.36 -7.88 8.05
N ASN A 208 -13.55 -7.34 7.14
CA ASN A 208 -12.26 -7.92 6.78
C ASN A 208 -11.09 -6.93 6.82
N GLY A 209 -11.37 -5.63 6.80
CA GLY A 209 -10.35 -4.61 6.63
C GLY A 209 -9.82 -4.03 7.94
N THR A 210 -8.56 -3.61 7.91
CA THR A 210 -7.93 -2.77 8.94
C THR A 210 -7.38 -1.53 8.28
N GLY A 211 -7.87 -0.34 8.68
CA GLY A 211 -7.42 0.89 8.04
C GLY A 211 -5.98 1.25 8.40
N TYR A 212 -5.66 1.29 9.67
CA TYR A 212 -4.33 1.60 10.17
C TYR A 212 -3.94 0.64 11.28
N GLN A 213 -2.76 0.08 11.18
CA GLN A 213 -2.18 -0.80 12.19
C GLN A 213 -0.77 -0.34 12.53
N MET A 214 -0.56 -0.01 13.79
CA MET A 214 0.75 0.30 14.32
C MET A 214 1.15 -0.76 15.33
N HIS A 215 2.32 -1.33 15.13
CA HIS A 215 2.97 -2.21 16.08
C HIS A 215 4.00 -1.43 16.89
N ARG A 216 5.21 -1.97 17.05
CA ARG A 216 6.28 -1.22 17.71
C ARG A 216 6.69 -0.03 16.86
N SER A 217 6.55 1.15 17.43
CA SER A 217 7.14 2.38 16.92
C SER A 217 7.59 3.22 18.11
N ASP A 218 8.79 3.77 18.06
CA ASP A 218 9.29 4.59 19.14
C ASP A 218 8.81 6.04 18.97
N TRP A 219 8.80 6.53 17.72
CA TRP A 219 8.30 7.87 17.40
C TRP A 219 7.53 7.88 16.08
N GLU A 220 6.22 7.97 16.19
CA GLU A 220 5.31 8.07 15.06
C GLU A 220 4.41 9.30 15.24
N TYR A 221 4.47 10.22 14.29
CA TYR A 221 3.59 11.38 14.27
C TYR A 221 2.41 11.13 13.33
N VAL A 222 1.23 11.04 13.90
CA VAL A 222 -0.01 10.86 13.13
C VAL A 222 -0.90 12.08 13.35
N SER A 223 -1.17 12.83 12.29
CA SER A 223 -2.05 13.99 12.33
C SER A 223 -3.07 13.94 11.19
N TYR A 224 -4.32 14.30 11.52
CA TYR A 224 -5.43 14.31 10.56
C TYR A 224 -5.64 12.98 9.81
N LEU A 225 -5.28 11.84 10.41
CA LEU A 225 -5.64 10.54 9.90
C LEU A 225 -7.13 10.29 10.15
N ARG A 226 -7.87 10.01 9.08
CA ARG A 226 -9.27 9.63 9.15
C ARG A 226 -9.46 8.23 8.60
N VAL A 227 -9.99 7.34 9.43
CA VAL A 227 -10.40 5.98 9.04
C VAL A 227 -11.92 5.88 9.18
N SER A 228 -12.59 5.48 8.12
CA SER A 228 -14.05 5.32 8.12
C SER A 228 -14.46 4.10 7.30
N GLY A 229 -15.48 3.36 7.80
CA GLY A 229 -16.00 2.18 7.11
C GLY A 229 -15.15 0.91 7.26
N TYR A 230 -14.37 0.82 8.34
CA TYR A 230 -13.53 -0.33 8.70
C TYR A 230 -13.94 -0.92 10.03
#